data_3901bbc06b3af6f82993c968a3397009
#
_entry.id   3901bbc06b3af6f82993c968a3397009
#
_cell.length_a   1.000
_cell.length_b   1.000
_cell.length_c   1.000
_cell.angle_alpha   90.00
_cell.angle_beta   90.00
_cell.angle_gamma   90.00
#
_symmetry.space_group_name_H-M   'P 1'
#
loop_
_entity.id
_entity.type
_entity.pdbx_description
1 polymer ?
#
loop_
_entity_poly.entity_id
_entity_poly.type
_entity_poly.pdbx_seq_one_letter_code
_entity_poly.pdbx_strand_id
1 'polypeptide(L)'
;MEGLKEILRYEKAHGITSYCPTSMTLPKDDLLKIFGTIEAIKDEPEAEVIAGVNMEGPFIDPIKKGAQAEENIVAPNAEFFRACNAASGGKIRLVTLAPNMPGSLEFIKEVSDEVMVSIGHTTADYDTALAAMKAGAHHVTHLYNAMPPFAHRNPVCFSGGFPFGIPVAIMESLMRTMRSLPIMEKVARTTAP
;
A
#
# COMPACT_ATOMS: atom_id res chain seq x y z
N MET A 1 2.28 10.20 18.18
CA MET A 1 1.98 9.04 19.03
C MET A 1 0.50 8.96 19.43
N GLU A 2 -0.06 9.96 20.13
CA GLU A 2 -1.44 9.87 20.62
C GLU A 2 -2.48 9.66 19.49
N GLY A 3 -2.38 10.38 18.38
CA GLY A 3 -3.31 10.20 17.24
C GLY A 3 -3.33 8.76 16.69
N LEU A 4 -2.19 8.07 16.64
CA LEU A 4 -2.17 6.65 16.22
C LEU A 4 -2.91 5.78 17.25
N LYS A 5 -2.70 5.98 18.54
CA LYS A 5 -3.41 5.24 19.60
C LYS A 5 -4.92 5.49 19.54
N GLU A 6 -5.35 6.72 19.25
CA GLU A 6 -6.78 7.03 19.05
C GLU A 6 -7.39 6.25 17.89
N ILE A 7 -6.68 6.18 16.75
CA ILE A 7 -7.10 5.37 15.59
C ILE A 7 -7.22 3.90 16.00
N LEU A 8 -6.20 3.35 16.64
CA LEU A 8 -6.19 1.94 17.04
C LEU A 8 -7.31 1.61 18.03
N ARG A 9 -7.60 2.49 19.01
CA ARG A 9 -8.73 2.35 19.93
C ARG A 9 -10.05 2.39 19.17
N TYR A 10 -10.21 3.30 18.22
CA TYR A 10 -11.41 3.41 17.39
C TYR A 10 -11.63 2.14 16.58
N GLU A 11 -10.61 1.67 15.87
CA GLU A 11 -10.70 0.46 15.05
C GLU A 11 -11.05 -0.78 15.89
N LYS A 12 -10.38 -0.96 17.04
CA LYS A 12 -10.65 -2.04 17.98
C LYS A 12 -12.08 -2.00 18.51
N ALA A 13 -12.59 -0.81 18.85
CA ALA A 13 -13.98 -0.62 19.32
C ALA A 13 -15.02 -0.95 18.25
N HIS A 14 -14.65 -0.90 16.96
CA HIS A 14 -15.50 -1.25 15.82
C HIS A 14 -15.30 -2.69 15.32
N GLY A 15 -14.61 -3.54 16.10
CA GLY A 15 -14.46 -4.96 15.82
C GLY A 15 -13.30 -5.30 14.86
N ILE A 16 -12.42 -4.34 14.56
CA ILE A 16 -11.20 -4.61 13.79
C ILE A 16 -10.19 -5.31 14.70
N THR A 17 -9.84 -6.53 14.35
CA THR A 17 -8.92 -7.39 15.10
C THR A 17 -7.50 -7.35 14.56
N SER A 18 -7.32 -6.88 13.31
CA SER A 18 -6.02 -6.76 12.65
C SER A 18 -6.01 -5.49 11.82
N TYR A 19 -5.09 -4.59 12.11
CA TYR A 19 -4.94 -3.30 11.46
C TYR A 19 -3.54 -3.14 10.88
N CYS A 20 -3.45 -2.59 9.69
CA CYS A 20 -2.19 -2.32 9.01
C CYS A 20 -2.08 -0.81 8.71
N PRO A 21 -1.52 -0.01 9.62
CA PRO A 21 -1.31 1.40 9.37
C PRO A 21 -0.56 1.62 8.06
N THR A 22 -1.06 2.55 7.25
CA THR A 22 -0.51 2.83 5.92
C THR A 22 0.11 4.21 5.89
N SER A 23 1.36 4.30 5.42
CA SER A 23 2.01 5.60 5.16
C SER A 23 1.55 6.19 3.83
N MET A 24 1.90 7.44 3.60
CA MET A 24 1.79 8.12 2.31
C MET A 24 3.17 8.49 1.79
N THR A 25 3.22 9.02 0.55
CA THR A 25 4.44 9.56 -0.05
C THR A 25 4.85 10.86 0.64
N LEU A 26 5.88 10.78 1.46
CA LEU A 26 6.41 11.85 2.30
C LEU A 26 7.95 11.91 2.19
N PRO A 27 8.59 12.99 2.62
CA PRO A 27 10.04 13.06 2.76
C PRO A 27 10.58 11.92 3.64
N LYS A 28 11.79 11.43 3.33
CA LYS A 28 12.41 10.31 4.05
C LYS A 28 12.42 10.51 5.57
N ASP A 29 12.81 11.69 6.03
CA ASP A 29 12.92 11.98 7.47
C ASP A 29 11.56 11.93 8.17
N ASP A 30 10.49 12.31 7.49
CA ASP A 30 9.14 12.23 8.04
C ASP A 30 8.62 10.79 8.06
N LEU A 31 8.92 10.00 7.02
CA LEU A 31 8.64 8.56 7.02
C LEU A 31 9.36 7.84 8.17
N LEU A 32 10.64 8.15 8.41
CA LEU A 32 11.38 7.57 9.53
C LEU A 32 10.74 7.91 10.87
N LYS A 33 10.25 9.15 11.08
CA LYS A 33 9.53 9.55 12.30
C LYS A 33 8.20 8.80 12.44
N ILE A 34 7.43 8.71 11.36
CA ILE A 34 6.13 8.01 11.34
C ILE A 34 6.33 6.53 11.68
N PHE A 35 7.28 5.86 11.03
CA PHE A 35 7.56 4.46 11.32
C PHE A 35 8.13 4.26 12.73
N GLY A 36 8.96 5.18 13.21
CA GLY A 36 9.43 5.19 14.59
C GLY A 36 8.30 5.30 15.63
N THR A 37 7.17 5.90 15.26
CA THR A 37 5.97 5.91 16.12
C THR A 37 5.40 4.52 16.35
N ILE A 38 5.47 3.63 15.35
CA ILE A 38 5.01 2.24 15.47
C ILE A 38 5.87 1.48 16.49
N GLU A 39 7.18 1.62 16.39
CA GLU A 39 8.10 1.00 17.36
C GLU A 39 7.93 1.57 18.76
N ALA A 40 7.72 2.88 18.88
CA ALA A 40 7.57 3.55 20.16
C ALA A 40 6.33 3.12 20.96
N ILE A 41 5.29 2.59 20.29
CA ILE A 41 4.06 2.14 20.97
C ILE A 41 3.93 0.61 21.03
N LYS A 42 4.96 -0.14 20.65
CA LYS A 42 4.89 -1.60 20.50
C LYS A 42 4.42 -2.36 21.74
N ASP A 43 4.71 -1.83 22.91
CA ASP A 43 4.36 -2.42 24.21
C ASP A 43 3.05 -1.84 24.79
N GLU A 44 2.37 -0.96 24.07
CA GLU A 44 1.10 -0.37 24.48
C GLU A 44 -0.08 -1.29 24.12
N PRO A 45 -1.14 -1.35 24.93
CA PRO A 45 -2.28 -2.22 24.70
C PRO A 45 -2.98 -1.97 23.35
N GLU A 46 -2.93 -0.75 22.85
CA GLU A 46 -3.49 -0.39 21.54
C GLU A 46 -2.74 -1.04 20.37
N ALA A 47 -1.45 -1.30 20.53
CA ALA A 47 -0.62 -1.88 19.48
C ALA A 47 -0.93 -3.37 19.20
N GLU A 48 -1.68 -4.04 20.07
CA GLU A 48 -2.08 -5.46 19.92
C GLU A 48 -2.74 -5.75 18.57
N VAL A 49 -3.50 -4.79 18.02
CA VAL A 49 -4.20 -4.96 16.74
C VAL A 49 -3.32 -4.68 15.52
N ILE A 50 -2.08 -4.21 15.68
CA ILE A 50 -1.18 -3.93 14.57
C ILE A 50 -0.60 -5.24 14.03
N ALA A 51 -1.13 -5.70 12.90
CA ALA A 51 -0.64 -6.90 12.21
C ALA A 51 0.67 -6.64 11.42
N GLY A 52 0.91 -5.41 11.04
CA GLY A 52 2.05 -4.94 10.28
C GLY A 52 1.85 -3.51 9.82
N VAL A 53 2.70 -3.04 8.95
CA VAL A 53 2.64 -1.69 8.37
C VAL A 53 2.69 -1.80 6.85
N ASN A 54 1.91 -1.00 6.15
CA ASN A 54 1.99 -0.82 4.71
C ASN A 54 2.76 0.48 4.39
N MET A 55 3.86 0.36 3.68
CA MET A 55 4.59 1.49 3.12
C MET A 55 4.03 1.77 1.71
N GLU A 56 3.06 2.68 1.59
CA GLU A 56 2.49 3.11 0.32
C GLU A 56 3.21 4.34 -0.20
N GLY A 57 3.99 4.15 -1.25
CA GLY A 57 4.98 5.13 -1.72
C GLY A 57 6.24 5.16 -0.83
N PRO A 58 7.23 5.96 -1.20
CA PRO A 58 7.27 6.96 -2.28
C PRO A 58 7.64 6.41 -3.68
N PHE A 59 7.67 5.13 -3.89
CA PHE A 59 8.13 4.43 -5.09
C PHE A 59 7.03 4.27 -6.15
N ILE A 60 6.21 5.29 -6.36
CA ILE A 60 5.01 5.26 -7.19
C ILE A 60 5.17 6.10 -8.47
N ASP A 61 4.30 5.86 -9.45
CA ASP A 61 4.28 6.62 -10.70
C ASP A 61 3.59 7.98 -10.47
N PRO A 62 4.24 9.13 -10.78
CA PRO A 62 3.65 10.45 -10.64
C PRO A 62 2.36 10.62 -11.46
N ILE A 63 2.21 9.92 -12.61
CA ILE A 63 0.99 9.96 -13.42
C ILE A 63 -0.22 9.35 -12.69
N LYS A 64 0.03 8.40 -11.80
CA LYS A 64 -0.99 7.67 -11.04
C LYS A 64 -0.91 7.91 -9.53
N LYS A 65 -0.27 9.00 -9.12
CA LYS A 65 -0.05 9.36 -7.72
C LYS A 65 -1.35 9.54 -6.90
N GLY A 66 -2.45 9.91 -7.56
CA GLY A 66 -3.68 10.26 -6.84
C GLY A 66 -3.47 11.45 -5.89
N ALA A 67 -3.78 11.27 -4.62
CA ALA A 67 -3.59 12.28 -3.58
C ALA A 67 -2.16 12.37 -3.02
N GLN A 68 -1.23 11.53 -3.51
CA GLN A 68 0.14 11.50 -3.03
C GLN A 68 0.92 12.75 -3.48
N ALA A 69 1.88 13.20 -2.67
CA ALA A 69 2.71 14.38 -2.92
C ALA A 69 3.79 14.07 -3.96
N GLU A 70 3.66 14.66 -5.16
CA GLU A 70 4.52 14.37 -6.31
C GLU A 70 5.99 14.70 -6.04
N GLU A 71 6.25 15.78 -5.34
CA GLU A 71 7.58 16.26 -4.99
C GLU A 71 8.38 15.28 -4.12
N ASN A 72 7.71 14.33 -3.48
CA ASN A 72 8.33 13.33 -2.63
C ASN A 72 8.45 11.94 -3.30
N ILE A 73 7.99 11.82 -4.55
CA ILE A 73 8.12 10.57 -5.31
C ILE A 73 9.59 10.38 -5.69
N VAL A 74 10.11 9.19 -5.42
CA VAL A 74 11.49 8.81 -5.75
C VAL A 74 11.53 7.43 -6.38
N ALA A 75 12.63 7.14 -7.09
CA ALA A 75 12.87 5.79 -7.60
C ALA A 75 12.97 4.77 -6.46
N PRO A 76 12.53 3.51 -6.67
CA PRO A 76 12.67 2.45 -5.69
C PRO A 76 14.13 2.28 -5.23
N ASN A 77 14.30 2.16 -3.90
CA ASN A 77 15.62 2.07 -3.28
C ASN A 77 15.55 1.17 -2.05
N ALA A 78 16.28 0.05 -2.07
CA ALA A 78 16.25 -0.95 -1.01
C ALA A 78 16.85 -0.44 0.32
N GLU A 79 17.87 0.41 0.26
CA GLU A 79 18.45 1.02 1.47
C GLU A 79 17.45 1.97 2.15
N PHE A 80 16.71 2.74 1.35
CA PHE A 80 15.65 3.60 1.87
C PHE A 80 14.55 2.75 2.54
N PHE A 81 14.08 1.70 1.87
CA PHE A 81 13.10 0.78 2.44
C PHE A 81 13.59 0.17 3.75
N ARG A 82 14.83 -0.37 3.78
CA ARG A 82 15.40 -0.99 4.98
C ARG A 82 15.55 -0.01 6.14
N ALA A 83 15.91 1.24 5.86
CA ALA A 83 15.96 2.29 6.88
C ALA A 83 14.56 2.52 7.50
N CYS A 84 13.52 2.61 6.67
CA CYS A 84 12.13 2.74 7.14
C CYS A 84 11.68 1.49 7.92
N ASN A 85 12.01 0.30 7.43
CA ASN A 85 11.68 -0.94 8.11
C ASN A 85 12.37 -1.05 9.48
N ALA A 86 13.64 -0.70 9.57
CA ALA A 86 14.36 -0.63 10.84
C ALA A 86 13.73 0.37 11.81
N ALA A 87 13.34 1.55 11.33
CA ALA A 87 12.66 2.56 12.17
C ALA A 87 11.32 2.05 12.74
N SER A 88 10.61 1.19 12.01
CA SER A 88 9.35 0.56 12.46
C SER A 88 9.55 -0.65 13.38
N GLY A 89 10.78 -0.98 13.76
CA GLY A 89 11.09 -2.23 14.48
C GLY A 89 10.87 -3.49 13.63
N GLY A 90 11.05 -3.40 12.29
CA GLY A 90 10.84 -4.51 11.38
C GLY A 90 9.36 -4.83 11.12
N LYS A 91 8.47 -3.87 11.28
CA LYS A 91 7.02 -4.07 11.16
C LYS A 91 6.46 -3.81 9.75
N ILE A 92 7.24 -3.31 8.78
CA ILE A 92 6.75 -3.15 7.42
C ILE A 92 6.57 -4.53 6.81
N ARG A 93 5.31 -4.89 6.50
CA ARG A 93 4.92 -6.17 5.91
C ARG A 93 4.54 -6.06 4.45
N LEU A 94 4.22 -4.85 4.01
CA LEU A 94 3.80 -4.55 2.65
C LEU A 94 4.51 -3.28 2.17
N VAL A 95 5.01 -3.30 0.94
CA VAL A 95 5.51 -2.10 0.25
C VAL A 95 4.83 -1.98 -1.11
N THR A 96 4.22 -0.83 -1.36
CA THR A 96 3.55 -0.54 -2.62
C THR A 96 4.45 0.25 -3.55
N LEU A 97 4.62 -0.21 -4.78
CA LEU A 97 5.41 0.47 -5.80
C LEU A 97 4.79 0.36 -7.20
N ALA A 98 5.23 1.24 -8.09
CA ALA A 98 4.93 1.21 -9.51
C ALA A 98 6.04 0.47 -10.27
N PRO A 99 5.75 -0.68 -10.92
CA PRO A 99 6.78 -1.49 -11.58
C PRO A 99 7.37 -0.84 -12.84
N ASN A 100 6.73 0.19 -13.39
CA ASN A 100 7.23 0.97 -14.51
C ASN A 100 8.25 2.05 -14.11
N MET A 101 8.48 2.26 -12.82
CA MET A 101 9.51 3.18 -12.36
C MET A 101 10.91 2.59 -12.57
N PRO A 102 11.92 3.42 -12.93
CA PRO A 102 13.29 2.94 -13.09
C PRO A 102 13.81 2.25 -11.82
N GLY A 103 14.43 1.07 -11.98
CA GLY A 103 14.99 0.30 -10.87
C GLY A 103 13.97 -0.56 -10.10
N SER A 104 12.69 -0.55 -10.49
CA SER A 104 11.65 -1.30 -9.79
C SER A 104 11.85 -2.80 -9.80
N LEU A 105 12.25 -3.38 -10.92
CA LEU A 105 12.44 -4.83 -11.02
C LEU A 105 13.63 -5.31 -10.18
N GLU A 106 14.69 -4.54 -10.15
CA GLU A 106 15.87 -4.78 -9.32
C GLU A 106 15.49 -4.71 -7.83
N PHE A 107 14.78 -3.65 -7.45
CA PHE A 107 14.27 -3.49 -6.10
C PHE A 107 13.39 -4.68 -5.69
N ILE A 108 12.42 -5.08 -6.52
CA ILE A 108 11.54 -6.22 -6.23
C ILE A 108 12.33 -7.48 -5.97
N LYS A 109 13.29 -7.81 -6.84
CA LYS A 109 14.14 -8.99 -6.68
C LYS A 109 14.96 -8.95 -5.39
N GLU A 110 15.39 -7.76 -4.99
CA GLU A 110 16.25 -7.59 -3.82
C GLU A 110 15.48 -7.72 -2.50
N VAL A 111 14.20 -7.27 -2.46
CA VAL A 111 13.47 -7.18 -1.19
C VAL A 111 12.31 -8.19 -1.05
N SER A 112 12.00 -8.97 -2.07
CA SER A 112 10.83 -9.86 -2.08
C SER A 112 10.88 -10.96 -1.02
N ASP A 113 12.06 -11.33 -0.54
CA ASP A 113 12.23 -12.27 0.59
C ASP A 113 12.08 -11.58 1.95
N GLU A 114 12.12 -10.25 2.01
CA GLU A 114 12.05 -9.46 3.24
C GLU A 114 10.64 -8.90 3.50
N VAL A 115 9.89 -8.59 2.42
CA VAL A 115 8.62 -7.88 2.47
C VAL A 115 7.71 -8.29 1.32
N MET A 116 6.40 -8.30 1.54
CA MET A 116 5.43 -8.47 0.46
C MET A 116 5.43 -7.22 -0.44
N VAL A 117 5.77 -7.41 -1.71
CA VAL A 117 5.76 -6.33 -2.69
C VAL A 117 4.41 -6.26 -3.39
N SER A 118 3.81 -5.07 -3.37
CA SER A 118 2.52 -4.76 -3.97
C SER A 118 2.67 -3.85 -5.18
N ILE A 119 2.02 -4.21 -6.27
CA ILE A 119 1.92 -3.35 -7.46
C ILE A 119 0.77 -2.37 -7.26
N GLY A 120 1.04 -1.08 -7.37
CA GLY A 120 0.03 -0.02 -7.26
C GLY A 120 0.51 1.33 -7.76
N HIS A 121 -0.41 2.27 -7.92
CA HIS A 121 -0.10 3.63 -8.39
C HIS A 121 0.79 3.63 -9.63
N THR A 122 0.36 2.94 -10.70
CA THR A 122 1.21 2.62 -11.85
C THR A 122 0.51 2.85 -13.19
N THR A 123 1.29 3.20 -14.20
CA THR A 123 0.90 3.18 -15.62
C THR A 123 1.38 1.91 -16.33
N ALA A 124 1.93 0.94 -15.60
CA ALA A 124 2.45 -0.29 -16.16
C ALA A 124 1.43 -1.01 -17.04
N ASP A 125 1.88 -1.51 -18.16
CA ASP A 125 1.16 -2.45 -19.00
C ASP A 125 1.21 -3.89 -18.43
N TYR A 126 0.60 -4.82 -19.14
CA TYR A 126 0.56 -6.23 -18.74
C TYR A 126 1.95 -6.86 -18.64
N ASP A 127 2.81 -6.61 -19.62
CA ASP A 127 4.15 -7.24 -19.67
C ASP A 127 5.04 -6.74 -18.55
N THR A 128 4.99 -5.45 -18.25
CA THR A 128 5.71 -4.84 -17.12
C THR A 128 5.21 -5.40 -15.78
N ALA A 129 3.89 -5.52 -15.60
CA ALA A 129 3.32 -6.12 -14.40
C ALA A 129 3.68 -7.60 -14.26
N LEU A 130 3.64 -8.36 -15.35
CA LEU A 130 4.05 -9.76 -15.38
C LEU A 130 5.53 -9.93 -15.02
N ALA A 131 6.39 -9.02 -15.51
CA ALA A 131 7.81 -9.02 -15.15
C ALA A 131 8.02 -8.75 -13.66
N ALA A 132 7.26 -7.81 -13.08
CA ALA A 132 7.29 -7.53 -11.65
C ALA A 132 6.84 -8.74 -10.81
N MET A 133 5.78 -9.43 -11.24
CA MET A 133 5.31 -10.66 -10.57
C MET A 133 6.37 -11.77 -10.63
N LYS A 134 7.01 -11.97 -11.78
CA LYS A 134 8.12 -12.93 -11.93
C LYS A 134 9.34 -12.55 -11.08
N ALA A 135 9.51 -11.27 -10.81
CA ALA A 135 10.57 -10.75 -9.94
C ALA A 135 10.29 -10.93 -8.45
N GLY A 136 9.03 -11.22 -8.04
CA GLY A 136 8.66 -11.46 -6.67
C GLY A 136 7.51 -10.61 -6.12
N ALA A 137 6.86 -9.77 -6.94
CA ALA A 137 5.64 -9.06 -6.51
C ALA A 137 4.45 -10.00 -6.47
N HIS A 138 3.72 -10.04 -5.33
CA HIS A 138 2.61 -10.97 -5.11
C HIS A 138 1.30 -10.33 -4.67
N HIS A 139 1.24 -9.02 -4.59
CA HIS A 139 0.09 -8.27 -4.12
C HIS A 139 -0.23 -7.11 -5.06
N VAL A 140 -1.44 -6.57 -4.93
CA VAL A 140 -1.91 -5.40 -5.69
C VAL A 140 -2.61 -4.44 -4.75
N THR A 141 -2.21 -3.18 -4.83
CA THR A 141 -2.84 -2.06 -4.12
C THR A 141 -3.81 -1.35 -5.07
N HIS A 142 -4.99 -0.99 -4.57
CA HIS A 142 -6.01 -0.25 -5.32
C HIS A 142 -6.41 -0.87 -6.67
N LEU A 143 -6.56 -2.19 -6.74
CA LEU A 143 -6.91 -2.90 -7.98
C LEU A 143 -8.03 -2.18 -8.74
N TYR A 144 -7.77 -1.86 -10.01
CA TYR A 144 -8.58 -1.01 -10.90
C TYR A 144 -8.61 0.49 -10.57
N ASN A 145 -7.99 0.93 -9.46
CA ASN A 145 -7.79 2.34 -9.15
C ASN A 145 -6.31 2.70 -9.23
N ALA A 146 -6.00 3.96 -9.55
CA ALA A 146 -4.62 4.41 -9.74
C ALA A 146 -3.82 3.50 -10.70
N MET A 147 -4.49 2.97 -11.72
CA MET A 147 -3.96 2.08 -12.77
C MET A 147 -4.55 2.47 -14.14
N PRO A 148 -3.98 1.97 -15.26
CA PRO A 148 -4.63 2.10 -16.57
C PRO A 148 -6.02 1.45 -16.56
N PRO A 149 -7.00 2.02 -17.29
CA PRO A 149 -8.34 1.44 -17.39
C PRO A 149 -8.31 0.12 -18.16
N PHE A 150 -9.23 -0.78 -17.85
CA PHE A 150 -9.40 -2.00 -18.61
C PHE A 150 -9.87 -1.69 -20.03
N ALA A 151 -9.10 -2.11 -21.03
CA ALA A 151 -9.40 -1.85 -22.43
C ALA A 151 -9.15 -3.12 -23.27
N HIS A 152 -10.01 -3.37 -24.28
CA HIS A 152 -9.92 -4.59 -25.09
C HIS A 152 -8.72 -4.64 -26.04
N ARG A 153 -8.10 -3.49 -26.37
CA ARG A 153 -6.98 -3.41 -27.31
C ARG A 153 -5.62 -3.28 -26.64
N ASN A 154 -5.60 -2.77 -25.42
CA ASN A 154 -4.38 -2.59 -24.63
C ASN A 154 -4.55 -3.39 -23.35
N PRO A 155 -3.97 -4.60 -23.25
CA PRO A 155 -3.98 -5.35 -22.02
C PRO A 155 -3.37 -4.50 -20.90
N VAL A 156 -4.14 -4.29 -19.85
CA VAL A 156 -3.66 -3.60 -18.66
C VAL A 156 -3.00 -4.58 -17.71
N CYS A 157 -2.30 -4.03 -16.75
CA CYS A 157 -1.52 -4.72 -15.73
C CYS A 157 -2.16 -6.03 -15.19
N PHE A 158 -3.52 -6.16 -15.22
CA PHE A 158 -4.22 -7.33 -14.67
C PHE A 158 -5.24 -7.97 -15.63
N SER A 159 -5.15 -7.72 -16.94
CA SER A 159 -6.12 -8.24 -17.93
C SER A 159 -6.05 -9.77 -18.18
N GLY A 160 -4.97 -10.41 -17.77
CA GLY A 160 -4.76 -11.85 -17.99
C GLY A 160 -5.12 -12.77 -16.81
N GLY A 161 -5.77 -12.25 -15.79
CA GLY A 161 -6.01 -12.99 -14.55
C GLY A 161 -4.72 -13.12 -13.73
N PHE A 162 -4.83 -12.99 -12.43
CA PHE A 162 -3.71 -13.29 -11.52
C PHE A 162 -3.41 -14.77 -11.61
N PRO A 163 -2.19 -15.21 -11.95
CA PRO A 163 -1.86 -16.64 -11.99
C PRO A 163 -1.97 -17.33 -10.62
N PHE A 164 -2.25 -16.59 -9.57
CA PHE A 164 -2.36 -17.07 -8.19
C PHE A 164 -3.73 -16.88 -7.57
N GLY A 165 -4.80 -16.70 -8.37
CA GLY A 165 -6.16 -16.80 -7.86
C GLY A 165 -6.45 -15.94 -6.62
N ILE A 166 -6.09 -14.64 -6.64
CA ILE A 166 -6.65 -13.73 -5.64
C ILE A 166 -8.15 -13.69 -5.93
N PRO A 167 -9.00 -14.21 -5.04
CA PRO A 167 -10.42 -14.20 -5.31
C PRO A 167 -10.87 -12.74 -5.42
N VAL A 168 -11.40 -12.35 -6.57
CA VAL A 168 -12.16 -11.10 -6.75
C VAL A 168 -13.20 -10.95 -5.62
N ALA A 169 -13.65 -12.07 -5.07
CA ALA A 169 -14.52 -12.16 -3.92
C ALA A 169 -14.03 -11.45 -2.64
N ILE A 170 -12.71 -11.38 -2.40
CA ILE A 170 -12.19 -10.68 -1.20
C ILE A 170 -12.34 -9.17 -1.38
N MET A 171 -12.12 -8.65 -2.58
CA MET A 171 -12.31 -7.23 -2.86
C MET A 171 -13.78 -6.82 -2.92
N GLU A 172 -14.65 -7.66 -3.48
CA GLU A 172 -16.10 -7.40 -3.41
C GLU A 172 -16.61 -7.42 -1.97
N SER A 173 -16.11 -8.31 -1.14
CA SER A 173 -16.46 -8.37 0.29
C SER A 173 -15.96 -7.13 1.05
N LEU A 174 -14.71 -6.72 0.85
CA LEU A 174 -14.14 -5.49 1.43
C LEU A 174 -14.88 -4.23 0.95
N MET A 175 -15.17 -4.12 -0.35
CA MET A 175 -15.92 -2.98 -0.91
C MET A 175 -17.37 -2.95 -0.42
N ARG A 176 -18.03 -4.10 -0.25
CA ARG A 176 -19.38 -4.19 0.33
C ARG A 176 -19.37 -3.80 1.80
N THR A 177 -18.39 -4.27 2.56
CA THR A 177 -18.23 -3.92 3.98
C THR A 177 -17.94 -2.44 4.15
N MET A 178 -17.07 -1.86 3.34
CA MET A 178 -16.79 -0.41 3.37
C MET A 178 -17.99 0.44 2.99
N ARG A 179 -18.82 0.00 2.01
CA ARG A 179 -20.07 0.72 1.63
C ARG A 179 -21.14 0.66 2.71
N SER A 180 -21.13 -0.35 3.58
CA SER A 180 -22.09 -0.50 4.67
C SER A 180 -21.70 0.24 5.95
N LEU A 181 -20.52 0.85 6.00
CA LEU A 181 -20.08 1.66 7.14
C LEU A 181 -20.75 3.04 7.11
N PRO A 182 -21.43 3.48 8.20
CA PRO A 182 -22.09 4.79 8.27
C PRO A 182 -21.18 5.98 7.99
N ILE A 183 -19.88 5.80 8.19
CA ILE A 183 -18.86 6.84 7.96
C ILE A 183 -18.69 7.14 6.45
N MET A 184 -18.84 6.12 5.57
CA MET A 184 -18.74 6.30 4.12
C MET A 184 -19.97 7.00 3.53
N GLU A 185 -21.16 6.79 4.09
CA GLU A 185 -22.35 7.59 3.75
C GLU A 185 -22.17 9.08 4.10
N LYS A 186 -21.50 9.36 5.22
CA LYS A 186 -21.23 10.72 5.67
C LYS A 186 -20.19 11.43 4.76
N VAL A 187 -19.15 10.71 4.34
CA VAL A 187 -18.14 11.23 3.40
C VAL A 187 -18.76 11.47 2.01
N ALA A 188 -19.57 10.53 1.50
CA ALA A 188 -20.24 10.68 0.21
C ALA A 188 -21.21 11.88 0.17
N ARG A 189 -21.86 12.23 1.27
CA ARG A 189 -22.74 13.41 1.37
C ARG A 189 -21.99 14.73 1.47
N THR A 190 -20.70 14.70 1.88
CA THR A 190 -19.89 15.93 2.04
C THR A 190 -19.09 16.26 0.76
N THR A 191 -18.97 15.33 -0.18
CA THR A 191 -18.20 15.49 -1.43
C THR A 191 -19.07 15.54 -2.69
N ALA A 192 -20.39 15.54 -2.56
CA ALA A 192 -21.29 15.79 -3.68
C ALA A 192 -21.27 17.31 -4.02
N PRO A 193 -21.12 17.68 -5.31
CA PRO A 193 -21.08 19.07 -5.75
C PRO A 193 -22.40 19.79 -5.52
#